data_d782b7d8f608747c9b2701f802a7331d
#
_entry.id   d782b7d8f608747c9b2701f802a7331d
#
_cell.length_a   1.000
_cell.length_b   1.000
_cell.length_c   1.000
_cell.angle_alpha   90.00
_cell.angle_beta   90.00
_cell.angle_gamma   90.00
#
_symmetry.space_group_name_H-M   'P 1'
#
loop_
_entity.id
_entity.type
_entity.pdbx_description
1 polymer ?
#
loop_
_entity_poly.entity_id
_entity_poly.type
_entity_poly.pdbx_seq_one_letter_code
_entity_poly.pdbx_strand_id
1 'polypeptide(L)'
;MSDKKKNQSSEQEPQQDEQPQPGAEATADKLQQVQQELEGVRKEKDETFARLQRAYADFANFQKRVPKQITDAVAYEKERLLKSLLPLVDNFERTLKAEGSTQNVDALLKGVEIIRDQMLGVLKTHGVEPIQALGEKFDPERHEAMLRKNDPDQPDDVVLEEYQQGFKLEDRI
;
A
#
# COMPACT_ATOMS: atom_id res chain seq x y z
N MET A 1 90.00 -61.88 29.42
CA MET A 1 90.58 -62.46 28.16
C MET A 1 89.70 -61.89 27.03
N SER A 2 90.32 -61.04 26.42
CA SER A 2 90.61 -60.85 25.00
C SER A 2 89.44 -60.22 24.26
N ASP A 3 89.58 -59.11 23.84
CA ASP A 3 90.31 -58.39 22.81
C ASP A 3 89.43 -57.98 21.60
N LYS A 4 89.49 -56.68 21.37
CA LYS A 4 89.68 -55.97 20.09
C LYS A 4 88.55 -56.11 19.04
N LYS A 5 88.16 -55.09 18.33
CA LYS A 5 88.81 -53.97 17.65
C LYS A 5 87.77 -53.09 17.02
N LYS A 6 87.89 -51.80 17.23
CA LYS A 6 87.84 -50.67 16.31
C LYS A 6 87.50 -51.02 14.84
N ASN A 7 86.42 -50.37 14.35
CA ASN A 7 86.52 -49.81 13.00
C ASN A 7 85.58 -48.56 12.91
N GLN A 8 86.24 -47.43 12.68
CA GLN A 8 85.61 -46.16 12.28
C GLN A 8 85.36 -46.29 10.79
N SER A 9 84.14 -46.12 10.38
CA SER A 9 83.82 -45.73 9.03
C SER A 9 82.94 -44.49 9.07
N SER A 10 83.49 -43.37 8.69
CA SER A 10 82.88 -42.12 8.35
C SER A 10 82.00 -42.30 7.15
N GLU A 11 80.66 -42.26 7.35
CA GLU A 11 79.71 -42.01 6.27
C GLU A 11 79.32 -40.55 6.30
N GLN A 12 79.81 -39.82 5.33
CA GLN A 12 79.35 -38.49 4.95
C GLN A 12 77.94 -38.61 4.37
N GLU A 13 76.96 -38.09 5.03
CA GLU A 13 75.68 -37.79 4.44
C GLU A 13 75.87 -36.65 3.41
N PRO A 14 75.36 -36.81 2.17
CA PRO A 14 75.31 -35.69 1.26
C PRO A 14 74.24 -34.72 1.70
N GLN A 15 74.64 -33.52 2.05
CA GLN A 15 73.74 -32.37 2.17
C GLN A 15 73.16 -32.11 0.76
N GLN A 16 71.92 -32.51 0.57
CA GLN A 16 71.13 -32.05 -0.57
C GLN A 16 70.72 -30.55 -0.29
N ASP A 17 71.41 -29.67 -1.01
CA ASP A 17 70.96 -28.32 -1.24
C ASP A 17 69.60 -28.41 -1.97
N GLU A 18 68.50 -28.35 -1.24
CA GLU A 18 67.17 -28.09 -1.79
C GLU A 18 67.13 -26.67 -2.36
N GLN A 19 67.48 -26.55 -3.63
CA GLN A 19 67.17 -25.35 -4.40
C GLN A 19 65.64 -25.22 -4.43
N PRO A 20 65.07 -24.07 -4.08
CA PRO A 20 63.61 -23.86 -4.17
C PRO A 20 63.17 -24.00 -5.60
N GLN A 21 62.35 -25.00 -5.86
CA GLN A 21 61.79 -25.24 -7.22
C GLN A 21 60.90 -24.03 -7.57
N PRO A 22 61.04 -23.40 -8.74
CA PRO A 22 60.25 -22.22 -9.16
C PRO A 22 58.74 -22.44 -9.25
N GLY A 23 58.25 -23.66 -9.07
CA GLY A 23 56.85 -24.02 -8.98
C GLY A 23 56.22 -23.84 -7.57
N ALA A 24 57.04 -23.84 -6.49
CA ALA A 24 56.54 -23.75 -5.13
C ALA A 24 56.16 -22.32 -4.73
N GLU A 25 56.91 -21.31 -5.21
CA GLU A 25 56.56 -19.89 -4.98
C GLU A 25 55.30 -19.47 -5.74
N ALA A 26 55.13 -19.89 -7.00
CA ALA A 26 53.93 -19.58 -7.79
C ALA A 26 52.64 -20.26 -7.24
N THR A 27 52.78 -21.39 -6.54
CA THR A 27 51.63 -22.04 -5.86
C THR A 27 51.32 -21.38 -4.53
N ALA A 28 52.34 -20.88 -3.82
CA ALA A 28 52.12 -20.13 -2.56
C ALA A 28 51.40 -18.79 -2.83
N ASP A 29 51.81 -18.05 -3.87
CA ASP A 29 51.16 -16.80 -4.27
C ASP A 29 49.69 -17.01 -4.68
N LYS A 30 49.39 -18.04 -5.44
CA LYS A 30 48.04 -18.42 -5.80
C LYS A 30 47.18 -18.79 -4.58
N LEU A 31 47.74 -19.53 -3.64
CA LEU A 31 47.07 -19.88 -2.39
C LEU A 31 46.73 -18.63 -1.58
N GLN A 32 47.63 -17.66 -1.52
CA GLN A 32 47.44 -16.42 -0.80
C GLN A 32 46.36 -15.55 -1.48
N GLN A 33 46.33 -15.49 -2.82
CA GLN A 33 45.29 -14.80 -3.57
C GLN A 33 43.90 -15.42 -3.33
N VAL A 34 43.78 -16.74 -3.42
CA VAL A 34 42.51 -17.45 -3.16
C VAL A 34 42.04 -17.27 -1.71
N GLN A 35 42.97 -17.23 -0.75
CA GLN A 35 42.61 -16.95 0.64
C GLN A 35 42.07 -15.53 0.79
N GLN A 36 42.67 -14.51 0.18
CA GLN A 36 42.17 -13.13 0.22
C GLN A 36 40.78 -12.99 -0.46
N GLU A 37 40.60 -13.64 -1.63
CA GLU A 37 39.30 -13.68 -2.28
C GLU A 37 38.23 -14.36 -1.41
N LEU A 38 38.58 -15.46 -0.75
CA LEU A 38 37.67 -16.18 0.13
C LEU A 38 37.29 -15.37 1.36
N GLU A 39 38.22 -14.61 1.95
CA GLU A 39 37.94 -13.69 3.03
C GLU A 39 37.02 -12.52 2.55
N GLY A 40 37.28 -11.98 1.36
CA GLY A 40 36.43 -10.95 0.75
C GLY A 40 35.00 -11.43 0.57
N VAL A 41 34.82 -12.61 -0.07
CA VAL A 41 33.50 -13.21 -0.29
C VAL A 41 32.78 -13.55 1.02
N ARG A 42 33.50 -14.02 2.04
CA ARG A 42 32.92 -14.25 3.37
C ARG A 42 32.41 -12.98 3.99
N LYS A 43 33.18 -11.90 3.91
CA LYS A 43 32.77 -10.60 4.46
C LYS A 43 31.54 -10.05 3.73
N GLU A 44 31.52 -10.11 2.39
CA GLU A 44 30.35 -9.71 1.59
C GLU A 44 29.10 -10.55 1.93
N LYS A 45 29.29 -11.86 2.09
CA LYS A 45 28.21 -12.77 2.52
C LYS A 45 27.65 -12.36 3.90
N ASP A 46 28.53 -12.10 4.87
CA ASP A 46 28.10 -11.75 6.22
C ASP A 46 27.42 -10.37 6.27
N GLU A 47 27.92 -9.39 5.50
CA GLU A 47 27.26 -8.10 5.32
C GLU A 47 25.88 -8.25 4.66
N THR A 48 25.79 -9.06 3.61
CA THR A 48 24.53 -9.30 2.90
C THR A 48 23.52 -10.02 3.80
N PHE A 49 23.99 -10.98 4.58
CA PHE A 49 23.16 -11.68 5.55
C PHE A 49 22.65 -10.74 6.66
N ALA A 50 23.50 -9.85 7.16
CA ALA A 50 23.08 -8.84 8.14
C ALA A 50 22.04 -7.85 7.57
N ARG A 51 22.21 -7.45 6.29
CA ARG A 51 21.20 -6.62 5.59
C ARG A 51 19.89 -7.36 5.43
N LEU A 52 19.94 -8.63 5.05
CA LEU A 52 18.76 -9.48 4.91
C LEU A 52 18.02 -9.62 6.24
N GLN A 53 18.71 -9.88 7.34
CA GLN A 53 18.10 -9.98 8.67
C GLN A 53 17.39 -8.67 9.06
N ARG A 54 18.01 -7.51 8.82
CA ARG A 54 17.37 -6.21 9.06
C ARG A 54 16.12 -6.02 8.21
N ALA A 55 16.22 -6.32 6.91
CA ALA A 55 15.08 -6.21 6.01
C ALA A 55 13.90 -7.11 6.45
N TYR A 56 14.18 -8.32 6.90
CA TYR A 56 13.15 -9.20 7.46
C TYR A 56 12.52 -8.64 8.74
N ALA A 57 13.34 -8.10 9.64
CA ALA A 57 12.82 -7.48 10.87
C ALA A 57 11.95 -6.25 10.55
N ASP A 58 12.40 -5.41 9.64
CA ASP A 58 11.65 -4.23 9.19
C ASP A 58 10.34 -4.62 8.49
N PHE A 59 10.37 -5.64 7.66
CA PHE A 59 9.18 -6.17 7.00
C PHE A 59 8.18 -6.75 8.02
N ALA A 60 8.64 -7.50 9.00
CA ALA A 60 7.78 -8.03 10.07
C ALA A 60 7.14 -6.89 10.90
N ASN A 61 7.89 -5.84 11.20
CA ASN A 61 7.37 -4.64 11.86
C ASN A 61 6.36 -3.89 10.98
N PHE A 62 6.64 -3.77 9.68
CA PHE A 62 5.74 -3.18 8.69
C PHE A 62 4.42 -3.94 8.63
N GLN A 63 4.47 -5.28 8.51
CA GLN A 63 3.26 -6.12 8.49
C GLN A 63 2.38 -5.96 9.73
N LYS A 64 2.97 -5.74 10.91
CA LYS A 64 2.21 -5.49 12.14
C LYS A 64 1.63 -4.08 12.21
N ARG A 65 2.36 -3.09 11.69
CA ARG A 65 1.97 -1.68 11.76
C ARG A 65 0.89 -1.30 10.75
N VAL A 66 0.99 -1.80 9.52
CA VAL A 66 0.10 -1.42 8.42
C VAL A 66 -1.38 -1.70 8.72
N PRO A 67 -1.79 -2.89 9.19
CA PRO A 67 -3.20 -3.14 9.50
C PRO A 67 -3.76 -2.17 10.55
N LYS A 68 -2.96 -1.84 11.56
CA LYS A 68 -3.35 -0.86 12.57
C LYS A 68 -3.53 0.53 11.96
N GLN A 69 -2.59 0.99 11.13
CA GLN A 69 -2.69 2.28 10.44
C GLN A 69 -3.93 2.37 9.54
N ILE A 70 -4.24 1.28 8.81
CA ILE A 70 -5.46 1.22 7.99
C ILE A 70 -6.71 1.31 8.87
N THR A 71 -6.77 0.55 9.96
CA THR A 71 -7.91 0.58 10.88
C THR A 71 -8.10 1.97 11.49
N ASP A 72 -7.02 2.60 11.94
CA ASP A 72 -7.04 3.94 12.52
C ASP A 72 -7.47 4.98 11.48
N ALA A 73 -6.98 4.90 10.24
CA ALA A 73 -7.38 5.78 9.15
C ALA A 73 -8.87 5.64 8.80
N VAL A 74 -9.37 4.40 8.68
CA VAL A 74 -10.80 4.15 8.43
C VAL A 74 -11.67 4.66 9.59
N ALA A 75 -11.23 4.48 10.83
CA ALA A 75 -11.97 4.99 12.00
C ALA A 75 -12.01 6.51 11.99
N TYR A 76 -10.91 7.18 11.67
CA TYR A 76 -10.83 8.63 11.56
C TYR A 76 -11.76 9.18 10.46
N GLU A 77 -11.75 8.57 9.27
CA GLU A 77 -12.64 9.00 8.18
C GLU A 77 -14.12 8.76 8.50
N LYS A 78 -14.46 7.66 9.17
CA LYS A 78 -15.83 7.44 9.68
C LYS A 78 -16.24 8.50 10.71
N GLU A 79 -15.36 8.82 11.64
CA GLU A 79 -15.62 9.85 12.64
C GLU A 79 -15.85 11.22 11.97
N ARG A 80 -15.02 11.57 10.99
CA ARG A 80 -15.13 12.81 10.22
C ARG A 80 -16.47 12.90 9.48
N LEU A 81 -16.88 11.80 8.81
CA LEU A 81 -18.17 11.73 8.13
C LEU A 81 -19.33 11.88 9.11
N LEU A 82 -19.32 11.14 10.23
CA LEU A 82 -20.37 11.24 11.24
C LEU A 82 -20.48 12.65 11.84
N LYS A 83 -19.35 13.28 12.14
CA LYS A 83 -19.33 14.67 12.62
C LYS A 83 -19.94 15.65 11.64
N SER A 84 -19.79 15.43 10.33
CA SER A 84 -20.40 16.30 9.31
C SER A 84 -21.91 16.05 9.13
N LEU A 85 -22.40 14.86 9.51
CA LEU A 85 -23.83 14.51 9.44
C LEU A 85 -24.63 14.94 10.67
N LEU A 86 -24.02 15.00 11.85
CA LEU A 86 -24.73 15.36 13.10
C LEU A 86 -25.46 16.68 13.01
N PRO A 87 -24.93 17.80 12.46
CA PRO A 87 -25.65 19.05 12.33
C PRO A 87 -26.91 18.93 11.48
N LEU A 88 -26.97 17.99 10.52
CA LEU A 88 -28.17 17.76 9.71
C LEU A 88 -29.30 17.16 10.57
N VAL A 89 -28.95 16.20 11.44
CA VAL A 89 -29.92 15.62 12.40
C VAL A 89 -30.45 16.68 13.34
N ASP A 90 -29.57 17.54 13.86
CA ASP A 90 -29.98 18.65 14.73
C ASP A 90 -30.95 19.61 14.02
N ASN A 91 -30.69 19.88 12.74
CA ASN A 91 -31.57 20.75 11.93
C ASN A 91 -32.94 20.08 11.64
N PHE A 92 -32.94 18.75 11.38
CA PHE A 92 -34.20 18.00 11.28
C PHE A 92 -35.02 18.07 12.58
N GLU A 93 -34.39 17.80 13.73
CA GLU A 93 -35.08 17.90 15.02
C GLU A 93 -35.62 19.30 15.29
N ARG A 94 -34.85 20.34 14.94
CA ARG A 94 -35.28 21.73 15.09
C ARG A 94 -36.49 22.03 14.20
N THR A 95 -36.49 21.58 12.96
CA THR A 95 -37.59 21.74 12.01
C THR A 95 -38.84 21.04 12.51
N LEU A 96 -38.74 19.81 12.99
CA LEU A 96 -39.84 19.03 13.54
C LEU A 96 -40.43 19.68 14.84
N LYS A 97 -39.56 20.21 15.70
CA LYS A 97 -40.01 20.89 16.93
C LYS A 97 -40.71 22.25 16.67
N ALA A 98 -40.33 22.93 15.60
CA ALA A 98 -40.91 24.20 15.20
C ALA A 98 -42.39 24.06 14.75
N GLU A 99 -42.82 22.87 14.31
CA GLU A 99 -44.16 22.60 13.83
C GLU A 99 -45.23 22.44 14.90
N GLY A 100 -44.85 22.24 16.15
CA GLY A 100 -45.82 22.07 17.24
C GLY A 100 -46.75 23.26 17.49
N SER A 101 -46.62 24.33 16.72
CA SER A 101 -47.37 25.57 16.93
C SER A 101 -48.10 26.16 15.72
N THR A 102 -47.91 25.65 14.48
CA THR A 102 -48.60 26.29 13.34
C THR A 102 -48.75 25.35 12.11
N GLN A 103 -49.93 25.42 11.49
CA GLN A 103 -50.33 24.74 10.24
C GLN A 103 -49.61 25.30 8.99
N ASN A 104 -48.35 25.65 9.06
CA ASN A 104 -47.66 26.27 7.92
C ASN A 104 -46.81 25.25 7.18
N VAL A 105 -47.44 24.50 6.26
CA VAL A 105 -46.83 23.52 5.40
C VAL A 105 -45.69 24.15 4.58
N ASP A 106 -45.80 25.39 4.15
CA ASP A 106 -44.78 26.08 3.35
C ASP A 106 -43.47 26.29 4.14
N ALA A 107 -43.58 26.60 5.44
CA ALA A 107 -42.40 26.76 6.30
C ALA A 107 -41.70 25.42 6.52
N LEU A 108 -42.48 24.33 6.64
CA LEU A 108 -41.95 22.96 6.72
C LEU A 108 -41.18 22.58 5.45
N LEU A 109 -41.81 22.74 4.29
CA LEU A 109 -41.20 22.42 2.99
C LEU A 109 -39.88 23.17 2.84
N LYS A 110 -39.87 24.47 3.17
CA LYS A 110 -38.64 25.26 3.11
C LYS A 110 -37.56 24.76 4.09
N GLY A 111 -37.96 24.33 5.29
CA GLY A 111 -37.03 23.72 6.24
C GLY A 111 -36.41 22.44 5.70
N VAL A 112 -37.21 21.57 5.09
CA VAL A 112 -36.74 20.33 4.46
C VAL A 112 -35.84 20.61 3.27
N GLU A 113 -36.14 21.61 2.43
CA GLU A 113 -35.28 22.02 1.32
C GLU A 113 -33.90 22.45 1.80
N ILE A 114 -33.82 23.26 2.84
CA ILE A 114 -32.58 23.72 3.44
C ILE A 114 -31.76 22.53 3.94
N ILE A 115 -32.36 21.55 4.59
CA ILE A 115 -31.69 20.35 5.10
C ILE A 115 -31.17 19.49 3.93
N ARG A 116 -31.99 19.33 2.88
CA ARG A 116 -31.55 18.63 1.65
C ARG A 116 -30.31 19.29 1.06
N ASP A 117 -30.31 20.61 0.91
CA ASP A 117 -29.19 21.34 0.32
C ASP A 117 -27.92 21.25 1.19
N GLN A 118 -28.08 21.28 2.51
CA GLN A 118 -26.97 21.03 3.45
C GLN A 118 -26.44 19.61 3.31
N MET A 119 -27.32 18.61 3.18
CA MET A 119 -26.90 17.21 2.97
C MET A 119 -26.09 17.04 1.68
N LEU A 120 -26.56 17.63 0.58
CA LEU A 120 -25.82 17.63 -0.70
C LEU A 120 -24.47 18.35 -0.54
N GLY A 121 -24.40 19.43 0.22
CA GLY A 121 -23.17 20.12 0.56
C GLY A 121 -22.19 19.24 1.31
N VAL A 122 -22.65 18.49 2.31
CA VAL A 122 -21.84 17.52 3.06
C VAL A 122 -21.34 16.41 2.12
N LEU A 123 -22.20 15.83 1.31
CA LEU A 123 -21.83 14.80 0.33
C LEU A 123 -20.72 15.30 -0.60
N LYS A 124 -20.85 16.54 -1.09
CA LYS A 124 -19.83 17.16 -1.93
C LYS A 124 -18.48 17.32 -1.24
N THR A 125 -18.45 17.66 0.06
CA THR A 125 -17.18 17.74 0.83
C THR A 125 -16.50 16.39 1.01
N HIS A 126 -17.26 15.31 0.87
CA HIS A 126 -16.76 13.91 0.88
C HIS A 126 -16.56 13.33 -0.53
N GLY A 127 -16.54 14.18 -1.57
CA GLY A 127 -16.25 13.75 -2.94
C GLY A 127 -17.43 13.10 -3.67
N VAL A 128 -18.65 13.19 -3.11
CA VAL A 128 -19.86 12.69 -3.77
C VAL A 128 -20.48 13.82 -4.57
N GLU A 129 -20.69 13.60 -5.86
CA GLU A 129 -21.32 14.54 -6.77
C GLU A 129 -22.56 13.92 -7.42
N PRO A 130 -23.64 14.69 -7.59
CA PRO A 130 -24.82 14.20 -8.33
C PRO A 130 -24.49 14.03 -9.81
N ILE A 131 -25.03 12.99 -10.41
CA ILE A 131 -24.97 12.76 -11.84
C ILE A 131 -26.16 13.51 -12.46
N GLN A 132 -25.89 14.31 -13.48
CA GLN A 132 -26.95 14.96 -14.28
C GLN A 132 -27.28 14.06 -15.44
N ALA A 133 -28.40 13.37 -15.38
CA ALA A 133 -28.84 12.45 -16.43
C ALA A 133 -29.95 13.04 -17.32
N LEU A 134 -30.85 13.85 -16.76
CA LEU A 134 -32.00 14.38 -17.47
C LEU A 134 -31.60 15.26 -18.66
N GLY A 135 -32.06 14.90 -19.86
CA GLY A 135 -31.74 15.60 -21.10
C GLY A 135 -30.37 15.24 -21.71
N GLU A 136 -29.57 14.42 -21.02
CA GLU A 136 -28.31 13.93 -21.54
C GLU A 136 -28.49 12.62 -22.31
N LYS A 137 -27.50 12.27 -23.14
CA LYS A 137 -27.49 10.99 -23.84
C LYS A 137 -27.35 9.85 -22.83
N PHE A 138 -28.15 8.81 -22.97
CA PHE A 138 -28.06 7.61 -22.15
C PHE A 138 -26.68 6.96 -22.25
N ASP A 139 -26.06 6.75 -21.12
CA ASP A 139 -24.76 6.07 -20.98
C ASP A 139 -24.93 4.83 -20.06
N PRO A 140 -24.80 3.61 -20.62
CA PRO A 140 -24.95 2.39 -19.82
C PRO A 140 -23.97 2.22 -18.65
N GLU A 141 -22.82 2.93 -18.69
CA GLU A 141 -21.84 2.90 -17.61
C GLU A 141 -22.25 3.77 -16.42
N ARG A 142 -23.19 4.72 -16.65
CA ARG A 142 -23.58 5.75 -15.68
C ARG A 142 -25.06 5.72 -15.32
N HIS A 143 -25.90 5.21 -16.22
CA HIS A 143 -27.33 5.27 -16.11
C HIS A 143 -27.94 3.87 -16.17
N GLU A 144 -28.92 3.61 -15.33
CA GLU A 144 -29.73 2.40 -15.35
C GLU A 144 -31.07 2.70 -16.01
N ALA A 145 -31.39 2.03 -17.11
CA ALA A 145 -32.64 2.21 -17.83
C ALA A 145 -33.76 1.39 -17.21
N MET A 146 -34.77 2.06 -16.63
CA MET A 146 -35.95 1.41 -16.09
C MET A 146 -37.05 1.18 -17.14
N LEU A 147 -37.25 2.13 -18.07
CA LEU A 147 -38.28 2.08 -19.09
C LEU A 147 -37.79 2.75 -20.36
N ARG A 148 -38.25 2.24 -21.49
CA ARG A 148 -38.06 2.88 -22.82
C ARG A 148 -39.36 3.51 -23.27
N LYS A 149 -39.32 4.82 -23.54
CA LYS A 149 -40.46 5.60 -24.02
C LYS A 149 -40.06 6.29 -25.31
N ASN A 150 -40.95 6.27 -26.29
CA ASN A 150 -40.75 7.01 -27.55
C ASN A 150 -41.33 8.41 -27.39
N ASP A 151 -40.51 9.42 -27.61
CA ASP A 151 -40.92 10.83 -27.64
C ASP A 151 -40.49 11.43 -28.99
N PRO A 152 -41.46 11.77 -29.87
CA PRO A 152 -41.14 12.29 -31.20
C PRO A 152 -40.45 13.65 -31.19
N ASP A 153 -40.52 14.40 -30.07
CA ASP A 153 -39.92 15.73 -29.89
C ASP A 153 -38.51 15.71 -29.36
N GLN A 154 -38.00 14.53 -29.01
CA GLN A 154 -36.66 14.37 -28.45
C GLN A 154 -35.77 13.45 -29.29
N PRO A 155 -34.45 13.67 -29.30
CA PRO A 155 -33.52 12.78 -29.99
C PRO A 155 -33.55 11.35 -29.44
N ASP A 156 -33.14 10.40 -30.25
CA ASP A 156 -32.98 9.00 -29.84
C ASP A 156 -31.90 8.88 -28.72
N ASP A 157 -32.13 7.95 -27.81
CA ASP A 157 -31.23 7.63 -26.68
C ASP A 157 -30.94 8.77 -25.69
N VAL A 158 -31.91 9.70 -25.51
CA VAL A 158 -31.87 10.74 -24.49
C VAL A 158 -32.66 10.29 -23.27
N VAL A 159 -32.15 10.65 -22.06
CA VAL A 159 -32.86 10.42 -20.79
C VAL A 159 -34.02 11.42 -20.68
N LEU A 160 -35.23 10.92 -20.82
CA LEU A 160 -36.45 11.73 -20.80
C LEU A 160 -36.92 12.03 -19.37
N GLU A 161 -36.70 11.12 -18.45
CA GLU A 161 -37.20 11.19 -17.09
C GLU A 161 -36.23 10.52 -16.13
N GLU A 162 -35.96 11.16 -15.00
CA GLU A 162 -35.11 10.65 -13.95
C GLU A 162 -35.98 10.24 -12.76
N TYR A 163 -36.08 8.93 -12.49
CA TYR A 163 -36.84 8.40 -11.36
C TYR A 163 -36.07 8.50 -10.05
N GLN A 164 -34.75 8.31 -10.12
CA GLN A 164 -33.85 8.38 -8.97
C GLN A 164 -32.56 9.06 -9.39
N GLN A 165 -32.16 10.05 -8.60
CA GLN A 165 -30.90 10.76 -8.85
C GLN A 165 -29.71 9.85 -8.54
N GLY A 166 -28.81 9.71 -9.52
CA GLY A 166 -27.55 9.02 -9.36
C GLY A 166 -26.47 9.90 -8.72
N PHE A 167 -25.53 9.28 -8.06
CA PHE A 167 -24.37 9.95 -7.47
C PHE A 167 -23.10 9.22 -7.83
N LYS A 168 -22.01 9.96 -8.00
CA LYS A 168 -20.66 9.40 -8.15
C LYS A 168 -19.81 9.79 -6.95
N LEU A 169 -18.98 8.84 -6.51
CA LEU A 169 -17.93 9.07 -5.52
C LEU A 169 -16.58 8.93 -6.22
N GLU A 170 -15.92 10.06 -6.47
CA GLU A 170 -14.71 10.10 -7.30
C GLU A 170 -14.98 9.45 -8.69
N ASP A 171 -14.37 8.26 -8.95
CA ASP A 171 -14.53 7.51 -10.20
C ASP A 171 -15.55 6.35 -10.09
N ARG A 172 -16.28 6.22 -8.96
CA ARG A 172 -17.26 5.15 -8.72
C ARG A 172 -18.67 5.70 -8.73
N ILE A 173 -19.56 4.98 -9.39
CA ILE A 173 -21.00 5.24 -9.44
C ILE A 173 -21.73 4.27 -8.53
#